data_f35f85c036152574239e5bf9008cc586
#
_entry.id   f35f85c036152574239e5bf9008cc586
#
_cell.length_a   1.000
_cell.length_b   1.000
_cell.length_c   1.000
_cell.angle_alpha   90.00
_cell.angle_beta   90.00
_cell.angle_gamma   90.00
#
_symmetry.space_group_name_H-M   'P 1'
#
loop_
_entity.id
_entity.type
_entity.pdbx_description
1 polymer ?
#
loop_
_entity_poly.entity_id
_entity_poly.type
_entity_poly.pdbx_seq_one_letter_code
_entity_poly.pdbx_strand_id
1 'polypeptide(L)'
;MAANCEKTVSDLFAAWGRINLDEIMTHFTSDAVWDNVPMNAPAKGAAAIREMTQGFLKDLTSFEVKLLKTVHVGNALFNERVDTIRMKNGKKADIPVVGVFELNDAGKITAWRDYFDLATFTKQIS
;
A
#
# COMPACT_ATOMS: atom_id res chain seq x y z
N MET A 1 18.48 13.20 10.45
CA MET A 1 17.25 13.89 10.03
C MET A 1 16.16 12.87 9.78
N ALA A 2 14.93 13.22 10.13
CA ALA A 2 13.79 12.37 9.81
C ALA A 2 13.55 12.34 8.30
N ALA A 3 13.05 11.21 7.81
CA ALA A 3 12.67 11.07 6.40
C ALA A 3 11.47 11.93 6.07
N ASN A 4 11.31 12.29 4.79
CA ASN A 4 10.09 12.91 4.29
C ASN A 4 9.05 11.81 4.01
N CYS A 5 8.32 11.42 5.04
CA CYS A 5 7.36 10.33 4.97
C CYS A 5 6.23 10.61 3.95
N GLU A 6 5.74 11.84 3.91
CA GLU A 6 4.65 12.20 2.99
C GLU A 6 5.09 12.04 1.54
N LYS A 7 6.31 12.45 1.21
CA LYS A 7 6.83 12.27 -0.15
C LYS A 7 6.95 10.80 -0.52
N THR A 8 7.53 9.98 0.34
CA THR A 8 7.69 8.54 0.06
C THR A 8 6.35 7.87 -0.16
N VAL A 9 5.38 8.12 0.71
CA VAL A 9 4.05 7.50 0.61
C VAL A 9 3.30 8.00 -0.62
N SER A 10 3.40 9.30 -0.92
CA SER A 10 2.81 9.87 -2.13
C SER A 10 3.40 9.24 -3.39
N ASP A 11 4.72 9.10 -3.46
CA ASP A 11 5.40 8.48 -4.60
C ASP A 11 5.04 7.00 -4.73
N LEU A 12 4.91 6.30 -3.60
CA LEU A 12 4.46 4.90 -3.59
C LEU A 12 3.07 4.76 -4.22
N PHE A 13 2.10 5.57 -3.80
CA PHE A 13 0.76 5.50 -4.36
C PHE A 13 0.69 5.95 -5.82
N ALA A 14 1.52 6.90 -6.22
CA ALA A 14 1.65 7.27 -7.63
C ALA A 14 2.14 6.08 -8.48
N ALA A 15 3.11 5.32 -7.97
CA ALA A 15 3.61 4.12 -8.64
C ALA A 15 2.52 3.04 -8.73
N TRP A 16 1.71 2.87 -7.68
CA TRP A 16 0.54 1.99 -7.71
C TRP A 16 -0.48 2.44 -8.76
N GLY A 17 -0.72 3.76 -8.87
CA GLY A 17 -1.61 4.32 -9.89
C GLY A 17 -1.14 4.06 -11.31
N ARG A 18 0.18 3.98 -11.52
CA ARG A 18 0.77 3.62 -12.81
C ARG A 18 0.86 2.10 -13.03
N ILE A 19 0.50 1.30 -12.02
CA ILE A 19 0.59 -0.17 -12.06
C ILE A 19 2.02 -0.59 -12.43
N ASN A 20 3.01 0.06 -11.81
CA ASN A 20 4.42 -0.15 -12.11
C ASN A 20 5.11 -0.85 -10.95
N LEU A 21 5.26 -2.17 -11.06
CA LEU A 21 5.84 -3.00 -10.01
C LEU A 21 7.25 -2.57 -9.61
N ASP A 22 8.11 -2.29 -10.59
CA ASP A 22 9.50 -1.93 -10.30
C ASP A 22 9.58 -0.61 -9.53
N GLU A 23 8.78 0.40 -9.93
CA GLU A 23 8.71 1.67 -9.19
C GLU A 23 8.20 1.46 -7.77
N ILE A 24 7.15 0.67 -7.58
CA ILE A 24 6.61 0.36 -6.25
C ILE A 24 7.72 -0.20 -5.36
N MET A 25 8.49 -1.15 -5.87
CA MET A 25 9.50 -1.84 -5.09
C MET A 25 10.68 -0.96 -4.69
N THR A 26 10.95 0.13 -5.42
CA THR A 26 12.05 1.04 -5.06
C THR A 26 11.87 1.72 -3.70
N HIS A 27 10.66 1.70 -3.14
CA HIS A 27 10.34 2.38 -1.88
C HIS A 27 10.56 1.54 -0.63
N PHE A 28 10.91 0.26 -0.78
CA PHE A 28 11.04 -0.68 0.35
C PHE A 28 12.49 -1.04 0.64
N THR A 29 12.77 -1.30 1.92
CA THR A 29 14.04 -1.95 2.30
C THR A 29 13.98 -3.44 1.96
N SER A 30 15.16 -4.08 1.91
CA SER A 30 15.23 -5.52 1.59
C SER A 30 14.51 -6.41 2.61
N ASP A 31 14.43 -5.97 3.85
CA ASP A 31 13.81 -6.70 4.97
C ASP A 31 12.44 -6.12 5.38
N ALA A 32 11.85 -5.26 4.55
CA ALA A 32 10.56 -4.64 4.85
C ALA A 32 9.45 -5.70 5.04
N VAL A 33 8.42 -5.31 5.79
CA VAL A 33 7.22 -6.14 5.99
C VAL A 33 6.00 -5.36 5.54
N TRP A 34 5.17 -5.97 4.71
CA TRP A 34 3.87 -5.43 4.33
C TRP A 34 2.76 -6.35 4.82
N ASP A 35 1.91 -5.82 5.68
CA ASP A 35 0.84 -6.57 6.32
C ASP A 35 -0.52 -5.95 5.99
N ASN A 36 -1.31 -6.64 5.17
CA ASN A 36 -2.74 -6.38 5.04
C ASN A 36 -3.42 -7.09 6.22
N VAL A 37 -3.57 -6.39 7.32
CA VAL A 37 -3.84 -6.94 8.65
C VAL A 37 -5.01 -7.94 8.67
N PRO A 38 -6.19 -7.62 8.04
CA PRO A 38 -7.31 -8.57 8.10
C PRO A 38 -7.09 -9.86 7.32
N MET A 39 -6.08 -9.91 6.42
CA MET A 39 -5.78 -11.13 5.67
C MET A 39 -4.91 -12.11 6.44
N ASN A 40 -4.30 -11.67 7.54
CA ASN A 40 -3.46 -12.50 8.41
C ASN A 40 -2.37 -13.29 7.67
N ALA A 41 -1.73 -12.64 6.71
CA ALA A 41 -0.67 -13.24 5.88
C ALA A 41 0.34 -12.16 5.47
N PRO A 42 1.17 -11.65 6.41
CA PRO A 42 2.12 -10.60 6.10
C PRO A 42 3.20 -11.08 5.12
N ALA A 43 3.56 -10.21 4.18
CA ALA A 43 4.69 -10.44 3.29
C ALA A 43 5.96 -9.93 3.96
N LYS A 44 6.89 -10.82 4.24
CA LYS A 44 8.14 -10.51 4.94
C LYS A 44 9.31 -10.53 3.97
N GLY A 45 9.97 -9.38 3.82
CA GLY A 45 11.08 -9.18 2.92
C GLY A 45 10.64 -8.70 1.54
N ALA A 46 11.55 -8.02 0.84
CA ALA A 46 11.26 -7.40 -0.45
C ALA A 46 10.80 -8.42 -1.50
N ALA A 47 11.38 -9.62 -1.52
CA ALA A 47 10.98 -10.66 -2.48
C ALA A 47 9.51 -11.07 -2.28
N ALA A 48 9.09 -11.29 -1.03
CA ALA A 48 7.70 -11.63 -0.71
C ALA A 48 6.74 -10.48 -1.01
N ILE A 49 7.15 -9.24 -0.73
CA ILE A 49 6.36 -8.04 -1.05
C ILE A 49 6.19 -7.93 -2.56
N ARG A 50 7.25 -8.14 -3.33
CA ARG A 50 7.19 -8.12 -4.79
C ARG A 50 6.20 -9.13 -5.34
N GLU A 51 6.27 -10.36 -4.85
CA GLU A 51 5.36 -11.43 -5.26
C GLU A 51 3.90 -11.10 -4.95
N MET A 52 3.62 -10.61 -3.74
CA MET A 52 2.27 -10.22 -3.34
C MET A 52 1.77 -9.03 -4.17
N THR A 53 2.61 -8.03 -4.38
CA THR A 53 2.26 -6.85 -5.19
C THR A 53 1.95 -7.26 -6.63
N GLN A 54 2.78 -8.09 -7.23
CA GLN A 54 2.56 -8.60 -8.59
C GLN A 54 1.24 -9.36 -8.68
N GLY A 55 0.90 -10.15 -7.66
CA GLY A 55 -0.37 -10.87 -7.60
C GLY A 55 -1.57 -9.95 -7.60
N PHE A 56 -1.48 -8.79 -6.94
CA PHE A 56 -2.54 -7.78 -6.99
C PHE A 56 -2.58 -7.05 -8.33
N LEU A 57 -1.43 -6.58 -8.81
CA LEU A 57 -1.37 -5.74 -10.01
C LEU A 57 -1.83 -6.44 -11.28
N LYS A 58 -1.62 -7.76 -11.39
CA LYS A 58 -1.95 -8.50 -12.62
C LYS A 58 -3.43 -8.43 -12.98
N ASP A 59 -4.30 -8.25 -11.99
CA ASP A 59 -5.75 -8.23 -12.19
C ASP A 59 -6.33 -6.81 -12.24
N LEU A 60 -5.50 -5.77 -12.06
CA LEU A 60 -5.95 -4.38 -12.01
C LEU A 60 -5.86 -3.69 -13.37
N THR A 61 -6.86 -2.86 -13.67
CA THR A 61 -6.80 -1.88 -14.75
C THR A 61 -6.51 -0.48 -14.21
N SER A 62 -6.89 -0.20 -12.96
CA SER A 62 -6.57 1.08 -12.31
C SER A 62 -6.52 0.96 -10.80
N PHE A 63 -5.77 1.85 -10.19
CA PHE A 63 -5.68 2.00 -8.74
C PHE A 63 -5.64 3.50 -8.43
N GLU A 64 -6.54 3.95 -7.56
CA GLU A 64 -6.65 5.35 -7.16
C GLU A 64 -6.73 5.45 -5.65
N VAL A 65 -6.09 6.46 -5.07
CA VAL A 65 -6.16 6.76 -3.64
C VAL A 65 -6.83 8.10 -3.44
N LYS A 66 -7.89 8.13 -2.64
CA LYS A 66 -8.46 9.37 -2.12
C LYS A 66 -7.96 9.54 -0.68
N LEU A 67 -7.01 10.43 -0.50
CA LEU A 67 -6.43 10.71 0.81
C LEU A 67 -7.36 11.62 1.60
N LEU A 68 -7.77 11.19 2.79
CA LEU A 68 -8.67 11.95 3.66
C LEU A 68 -7.89 12.69 4.75
N LYS A 69 -6.97 12.01 5.44
CA LYS A 69 -6.14 12.58 6.49
C LYS A 69 -4.78 11.92 6.52
N THR A 70 -3.75 12.71 6.82
CA THR A 70 -2.39 12.23 7.00
C THR A 70 -1.80 12.90 8.22
N VAL A 71 -1.17 12.12 9.09
CA VAL A 71 -0.34 12.62 10.19
C VAL A 71 0.95 11.83 10.23
N HIS A 72 2.03 12.47 10.67
CA HIS A 72 3.28 11.77 10.88
C HIS A 72 3.94 12.17 12.18
N VAL A 73 4.67 11.24 12.78
CA VAL A 73 5.46 11.45 13.98
C VAL A 73 6.82 10.82 13.72
N GLY A 74 7.87 11.63 13.67
CA GLY A 74 9.19 11.12 13.30
C GLY A 74 9.16 10.44 11.93
N ASN A 75 9.57 9.19 11.88
CA ASN A 75 9.60 8.38 10.65
C ASN A 75 8.38 7.47 10.49
N ALA A 76 7.31 7.73 11.24
CA ALA A 76 6.05 7.00 11.08
C ALA A 76 4.97 7.90 10.49
N LEU A 77 4.24 7.39 9.52
CA LEU A 77 3.12 8.10 8.88
C LEU A 77 1.85 7.26 9.00
N PHE A 78 0.76 7.92 9.35
CA PHE A 78 -0.58 7.32 9.44
C PHE A 78 -1.49 8.06 8.46
N ASN A 79 -2.26 7.32 7.67
CA ASN A 79 -3.24 7.96 6.78
C ASN A 79 -4.58 7.24 6.82
N GLU A 80 -5.62 8.02 6.65
CA GLU A 80 -6.97 7.55 6.38
C GLU A 80 -7.28 7.85 4.92
N ARG A 81 -7.72 6.84 4.18
CA ARG A 81 -7.94 6.98 2.75
C ARG A 81 -9.03 6.03 2.25
N VAL A 82 -9.47 6.25 1.02
CA VAL A 82 -10.27 5.28 0.28
C VAL A 82 -9.46 4.85 -0.94
N ASP A 83 -9.17 3.55 -1.01
CA ASP A 83 -8.52 2.95 -2.17
C ASP A 83 -9.59 2.46 -3.13
N THR A 84 -9.54 2.92 -4.37
CA THR A 84 -10.44 2.47 -5.43
C THR A 84 -9.66 1.62 -6.42
N ILE A 85 -10.08 0.37 -6.56
CA ILE A 85 -9.52 -0.55 -7.54
C ILE A 85 -10.55 -0.87 -8.62
N ARG A 86 -10.06 -0.97 -9.86
CA ARG A 86 -10.84 -1.49 -10.98
C ARG A 86 -10.11 -2.69 -11.54
N MET A 87 -10.85 -3.77 -11.74
CA MET A 87 -10.26 -5.05 -12.13
C MET A 87 -10.55 -5.35 -13.60
N LYS A 88 -9.71 -6.17 -14.20
CA LYS A 88 -9.85 -6.58 -15.61
C LYS A 88 -11.16 -7.29 -15.89
N ASN A 89 -11.77 -7.93 -14.88
CA ASN A 89 -13.07 -8.59 -15.00
C ASN A 89 -14.26 -7.61 -14.91
N GLY A 90 -14.00 -6.31 -14.83
CA GLY A 90 -15.04 -5.27 -14.74
C GLY A 90 -15.49 -4.94 -13.33
N LYS A 91 -15.02 -5.64 -12.32
CA LYS A 91 -15.36 -5.37 -10.92
C LYS A 91 -14.64 -4.12 -10.43
N LYS A 92 -15.29 -3.41 -9.50
CA LYS A 92 -14.76 -2.21 -8.85
C LYS A 92 -14.93 -2.35 -7.34
N ALA A 93 -13.94 -1.92 -6.58
CA ALA A 93 -14.05 -1.84 -5.13
C ALA A 93 -13.57 -0.49 -4.63
N ASP A 94 -14.33 0.10 -3.69
CA ASP A 94 -13.94 1.27 -2.92
C ASP A 94 -13.72 0.80 -1.49
N ILE A 95 -12.49 0.89 -1.00
CA ILE A 95 -12.09 0.30 0.26
C ILE A 95 -11.58 1.38 1.21
N PRO A 96 -12.32 1.67 2.31
CA PRO A 96 -11.80 2.52 3.38
C PRO A 96 -10.63 1.83 4.06
N VAL A 97 -9.52 2.55 4.23
CA VAL A 97 -8.28 2.00 4.79
C VAL A 97 -7.65 3.00 5.74
N VAL A 98 -7.10 2.51 6.84
CA VAL A 98 -6.14 3.24 7.66
C VAL A 98 -4.80 2.54 7.51
N GLY A 99 -3.80 3.27 7.03
CA GLY A 99 -2.45 2.75 6.82
C GLY A 99 -1.44 3.28 7.81
N VAL A 100 -0.48 2.44 8.17
CA VAL A 100 0.66 2.79 9.00
C VAL A 100 1.93 2.47 8.22
N PHE A 101 2.79 3.48 8.06
CA PHE A 101 4.05 3.36 7.33
C PHE A 101 5.19 3.73 8.27
N GLU A 102 6.17 2.86 8.40
CA GLU A 102 7.40 3.13 9.15
C GLU A 102 8.56 3.17 8.16
N LEU A 103 9.38 4.22 8.25
CA LEU A 103 10.48 4.45 7.32
C LEU A 103 11.82 4.50 8.08
N ASN A 104 12.90 4.20 7.36
CA ASN A 104 14.23 4.49 7.85
C ASN A 104 14.61 5.95 7.52
N ASP A 105 15.77 6.42 8.01
CA ASP A 105 16.20 7.80 7.81
C ASP A 105 16.50 8.13 6.33
N ALA A 106 16.72 7.10 5.51
CA ALA A 106 16.92 7.28 4.05
C ALA A 106 15.59 7.40 3.28
N GLY A 107 14.45 7.35 3.97
CA GLY A 107 13.14 7.48 3.34
C GLY A 107 12.61 6.21 2.70
N LYS A 108 13.14 5.04 3.08
CA LYS A 108 12.64 3.75 2.61
C LYS A 108 11.71 3.13 3.64
N ILE A 109 10.67 2.46 3.16
CA ILE A 109 9.67 1.81 4.01
C ILE A 109 10.25 0.53 4.58
N THR A 110 10.21 0.43 5.92
CA THR A 110 10.60 -0.77 6.66
C THR A 110 9.39 -1.59 7.08
N ALA A 111 8.23 -0.93 7.24
CA ALA A 111 6.99 -1.61 7.58
C ALA A 111 5.80 -0.84 7.01
N TRP A 112 4.82 -1.57 6.49
CA TRP A 112 3.55 -1.04 6.00
C TRP A 112 2.43 -1.96 6.48
N ARG A 113 1.48 -1.39 7.22
CA ARG A 113 0.29 -2.12 7.70
C ARG A 113 -0.95 -1.38 7.24
N ASP A 114 -1.84 -2.08 6.57
CA ASP A 114 -3.15 -1.57 6.18
C ASP A 114 -4.24 -2.26 6.98
N TYR A 115 -5.12 -1.45 7.58
CA TYR A 115 -6.27 -1.90 8.36
C TYR A 115 -7.54 -1.57 7.59
N PHE A 116 -8.31 -2.58 7.25
CA PHE A 116 -9.55 -2.43 6.48
C PHE A 116 -10.50 -3.57 6.81
N ASP A 117 -11.76 -3.44 6.37
CA ASP A 117 -12.74 -4.49 6.54
C ASP A 117 -12.65 -5.48 5.37
N LEU A 118 -12.20 -6.69 5.67
CA LEU A 118 -12.03 -7.74 4.67
C LEU A 118 -13.36 -8.14 4.02
N ALA A 119 -14.44 -8.20 4.81
CA ALA A 119 -15.76 -8.55 4.27
C ALA A 119 -16.24 -7.52 3.25
N THR A 120 -16.03 -6.24 3.52
CA THR A 120 -16.37 -5.15 2.58
C THR A 120 -15.60 -5.31 1.28
N PHE A 121 -14.30 -5.58 1.35
CA PHE A 121 -13.47 -5.80 0.17
C PHE A 121 -13.94 -7.02 -0.62
N THR A 122 -14.06 -8.17 0.05
CA THR A 122 -14.43 -9.44 -0.58
C THR A 122 -15.78 -9.35 -1.28
N LYS A 123 -16.76 -8.69 -0.64
CA LYS A 123 -18.11 -8.53 -1.20
C LYS A 123 -18.09 -7.75 -2.51
N GLN A 124 -17.26 -6.72 -2.61
CA GLN A 124 -17.21 -5.87 -3.81
C GLN A 124 -16.53 -6.56 -5.00
N ILE A 125 -15.62 -7.49 -4.77
CA ILE A 125 -14.87 -8.17 -5.84
C ILE A 125 -15.38 -9.58 -6.14
N SER A 126 -16.43 -10.03 -5.44
CA SER A 126 -17.02 -11.36 -5.64
C SER A 126 -17.83 -11.45 -6.92
#